data_a852a33f447acc9400ba14765bfd02f2
#
_entry.id   a852a33f447acc9400ba14765bfd02f2
#
_cell.length_a   1.000
_cell.length_b   1.000
_cell.length_c   1.000
_cell.angle_alpha   90.00
_cell.angle_beta   90.00
_cell.angle_gamma   90.00
#
_symmetry.space_group_name_H-M   'P 1'
#
loop_
_entity.id
_entity.type
_entity.pdbx_description
1 polymer ?
#
loop_
_entity_poly.entity_id
_entity_poly.type
_entity_poly.pdbx_seq_one_letter_code
_entity_poly.pdbx_strand_id
1 'polypeptide(L)'
;MRLFSRAEVEALLEPGALIEAVAAALADVSAGRASLPPRIAAFTPQGLLGGMVGYVPSLDALAAKLVSVFPQNRDRPSHQALIVAFDPHTGTPLAVMDGTEITAQRTAAASALATRLLAREDAQTLAIVGTGVQALSHARYLPRVRKFREILIAGRDRMKAAQLATQIPGARAAMIEAAVRAAQVVCVTTHAHDPVVRSEWVQPGAHVNSVGLHAQGSELDPELISRARIAVESRASAFATFPAGAFELRGYNPAHAVELGELLSGARKGRTSPDEITLYKSVGIAAEDAAAAALVLRR
;
A
#
# COMPACT_ATOMS: atom_id res chain seq x y z
N MET A 1 -6.71 27.95 -8.16
CA MET A 1 -6.57 26.66 -7.43
C MET A 1 -7.83 25.85 -7.71
N ARG A 2 -7.69 24.60 -8.20
CA ARG A 2 -8.80 23.66 -8.49
C ARG A 2 -9.15 22.85 -7.23
N LEU A 3 -10.42 22.43 -7.11
CA LEU A 3 -10.86 21.49 -6.08
C LEU A 3 -11.34 20.23 -6.76
N PHE A 4 -10.85 19.07 -6.31
CA PHE A 4 -11.28 17.77 -6.81
C PHE A 4 -11.95 16.97 -5.70
N SER A 5 -13.22 16.70 -5.89
CA SER A 5 -14.01 15.83 -5.02
C SER A 5 -13.54 14.37 -5.12
N ARG A 6 -13.99 13.54 -4.20
CA ARG A 6 -13.73 12.10 -4.22
C ARG A 6 -14.13 11.43 -5.53
N ALA A 7 -15.33 11.76 -6.05
CA ALA A 7 -15.84 11.18 -7.29
C ALA A 7 -14.99 11.57 -8.51
N GLU A 8 -14.53 12.83 -8.56
CA GLU A 8 -13.64 13.29 -9.63
C GLU A 8 -12.27 12.61 -9.56
N VAL A 9 -11.69 12.48 -8.35
CA VAL A 9 -10.43 11.76 -8.14
C VAL A 9 -10.57 10.30 -8.58
N GLU A 10 -11.65 9.61 -8.18
CA GLU A 10 -11.91 8.21 -8.57
C GLU A 10 -12.01 8.06 -10.09
N ALA A 11 -12.69 8.97 -10.77
CA ALA A 11 -12.88 8.94 -12.23
C ALA A 11 -11.59 9.23 -13.01
N LEU A 12 -10.68 10.04 -12.46
CA LEU A 12 -9.46 10.49 -13.13
C LEU A 12 -8.26 9.54 -12.94
N LEU A 13 -8.27 8.72 -11.89
CA LEU A 13 -7.20 7.76 -11.59
C LEU A 13 -7.42 6.42 -12.30
N GLU A 14 -6.90 6.28 -13.51
CA GLU A 14 -6.89 5.00 -14.21
C GLU A 14 -5.87 4.05 -13.54
N PRO A 15 -6.25 2.81 -13.17
CA PRO A 15 -5.38 1.91 -12.41
C PRO A 15 -4.03 1.60 -13.05
N GLY A 16 -3.97 1.35 -14.35
CA GLY A 16 -2.72 1.06 -15.05
C GLY A 16 -1.78 2.25 -15.03
N ALA A 17 -2.31 3.43 -15.36
CA ALA A 17 -1.54 4.68 -15.32
C ALA A 17 -1.01 4.98 -13.91
N LEU A 18 -1.80 4.72 -12.86
CA LEU A 18 -1.37 4.95 -11.49
C LEU A 18 -0.26 3.96 -11.06
N ILE A 19 -0.33 2.69 -11.46
CA ILE A 19 0.75 1.71 -11.19
C ILE A 19 2.06 2.20 -11.82
N GLU A 20 2.04 2.69 -13.07
CA GLU A 20 3.25 3.19 -13.74
C GLU A 20 3.76 4.51 -13.12
N ALA A 21 2.88 5.42 -12.73
CA ALA A 21 3.28 6.65 -12.04
C ALA A 21 3.92 6.34 -10.66
N VAL A 22 3.36 5.40 -9.90
CA VAL A 22 3.95 4.91 -8.65
C VAL A 22 5.30 4.25 -8.92
N ALA A 23 5.44 3.46 -9.98
CA ALA A 23 6.72 2.84 -10.36
C ALA A 23 7.79 3.90 -10.65
N ALA A 24 7.47 4.95 -11.43
CA ALA A 24 8.39 6.05 -11.70
C ALA A 24 8.79 6.80 -10.42
N ALA A 25 7.82 7.07 -9.54
CA ALA A 25 8.08 7.73 -8.26
C ALA A 25 9.01 6.90 -7.36
N LEU A 26 8.78 5.59 -7.24
CA LEU A 26 9.61 4.71 -6.42
C LEU A 26 11.01 4.49 -7.02
N ALA A 27 11.15 4.54 -8.34
CA ALA A 27 12.46 4.56 -8.99
C ALA A 27 13.26 5.83 -8.63
N ASP A 28 12.61 7.00 -8.57
CA ASP A 28 13.25 8.24 -8.10
C ASP A 28 13.65 8.16 -6.62
N VAL A 29 12.79 7.55 -5.78
CA VAL A 29 13.06 7.35 -4.36
C VAL A 29 14.33 6.52 -4.15
N SER A 30 14.40 5.34 -4.75
CA SER A 30 15.55 4.44 -4.58
C SER A 30 16.82 4.96 -5.25
N ALA A 31 16.70 5.84 -6.24
CA ALA A 31 17.84 6.52 -6.86
C ALA A 31 18.29 7.79 -6.09
N GLY A 32 17.63 8.12 -4.97
CA GLY A 32 17.93 9.32 -4.17
C GLY A 32 17.60 10.64 -4.86
N ARG A 33 16.79 10.63 -5.92
CA ARG A 33 16.38 11.85 -6.64
C ARG A 33 15.17 12.54 -6.03
N ALA A 34 14.25 11.77 -5.44
CA ALA A 34 13.07 12.32 -4.77
C ALA A 34 13.43 13.03 -3.47
N SER A 35 12.73 14.12 -3.15
CA SER A 35 12.84 14.81 -1.87
C SER A 35 11.65 14.44 -0.98
N LEU A 36 11.91 13.66 0.06
CA LEU A 36 10.89 13.09 0.95
C LEU A 36 11.32 13.28 2.42
N PRO A 37 11.02 14.43 3.03
CA PRO A 37 11.24 14.60 4.48
C PRO A 37 10.42 13.57 5.27
N PRO A 38 10.88 13.20 6.48
CA PRO A 38 10.15 12.29 7.36
C PRO A 38 8.73 12.79 7.65
N ARG A 39 7.77 11.85 7.73
CA ARG A 39 6.39 12.13 8.14
C ARG A 39 6.40 12.73 9.55
N ILE A 40 5.63 13.79 9.74
CA ILE A 40 5.37 14.42 11.03
C ILE A 40 3.93 14.20 11.48
N ALA A 41 3.66 14.32 12.79
CA ALA A 41 2.29 14.23 13.30
C ALA A 41 2.11 15.10 14.55
N ALA A 42 0.92 15.69 14.66
CA ALA A 42 0.37 16.25 15.88
C ALA A 42 -0.62 15.25 16.48
N PHE A 43 -0.49 14.98 17.78
CA PHE A 43 -1.30 13.99 18.48
C PHE A 43 -2.37 14.66 19.33
N THR A 44 -3.55 14.02 19.35
CA THR A 44 -4.64 14.33 20.30
C THR A 44 -4.95 13.07 21.12
N PRO A 45 -5.71 13.16 22.22
CA PRO A 45 -6.13 11.98 22.96
C PRO A 45 -6.95 10.97 22.14
N GLN A 46 -7.60 11.41 21.06
CA GLN A 46 -8.47 10.57 20.21
C GLN A 46 -7.84 10.10 18.92
N GLY A 47 -6.71 10.72 18.50
CA GLY A 47 -6.08 10.40 17.21
C GLY A 47 -4.91 11.31 16.88
N LEU A 48 -4.63 11.43 15.59
CA LEU A 48 -3.54 12.28 15.09
C LEU A 48 -3.91 12.99 13.80
N LEU A 49 -3.19 14.10 13.53
CA LEU A 49 -3.09 14.73 12.22
C LEU A 49 -1.64 14.61 11.75
N GLY A 50 -1.42 13.86 10.68
CA GLY A 50 -0.11 13.67 10.05
C GLY A 50 0.09 14.58 8.84
N GLY A 51 1.36 14.97 8.61
CA GLY A 51 1.79 15.71 7.43
C GLY A 51 2.88 14.94 6.67
N MET A 52 2.74 14.90 5.34
CA MET A 52 3.69 14.25 4.44
C MET A 52 3.88 15.17 3.25
N VAL A 53 5.12 15.55 2.96
CA VAL A 53 5.45 16.36 1.78
C VAL A 53 6.42 15.59 0.88
N GLY A 54 6.34 15.81 -0.44
CA GLY A 54 7.23 15.14 -1.37
C GLY A 54 7.33 15.82 -2.72
N TYR A 55 8.55 15.75 -3.29
CA TYR A 55 8.82 16.11 -4.66
C TYR A 55 9.38 14.89 -5.43
N VAL A 56 8.81 14.61 -6.59
CA VAL A 56 9.17 13.51 -7.48
C VAL A 56 9.58 14.10 -8.83
N PRO A 57 10.88 14.17 -9.15
CA PRO A 57 11.37 14.87 -10.35
C PRO A 57 10.87 14.26 -11.66
N SER A 58 10.85 12.93 -11.79
CA SER A 58 10.42 12.26 -13.04
C SER A 58 8.96 12.55 -13.42
N LEU A 59 8.14 12.98 -12.46
CA LEU A 59 6.74 13.33 -12.65
C LEU A 59 6.49 14.83 -12.57
N ASP A 60 7.51 15.61 -12.24
CA ASP A 60 7.42 17.04 -11.92
C ASP A 60 6.30 17.32 -10.89
N ALA A 61 6.26 16.50 -9.84
CA ALA A 61 5.17 16.42 -8.89
C ALA A 61 5.60 16.90 -7.50
N LEU A 62 5.08 18.03 -7.06
CA LEU A 62 5.25 18.58 -5.72
C LEU A 62 3.91 18.57 -4.99
N ALA A 63 3.81 17.83 -3.89
CA ALA A 63 2.56 17.70 -3.15
C ALA A 63 2.76 17.58 -1.64
N ALA A 64 1.74 17.97 -0.90
CA ALA A 64 1.60 17.76 0.54
C ALA A 64 0.31 17.01 0.83
N LYS A 65 0.38 15.94 1.64
CA LYS A 65 -0.78 15.27 2.20
C LYS A 65 -0.94 15.59 3.67
N LEU A 66 -2.14 16.00 4.05
CA LEU A 66 -2.59 16.05 5.43
C LEU A 66 -3.54 14.88 5.67
N VAL A 67 -3.24 14.05 6.67
CA VAL A 67 -4.02 12.85 6.98
C VAL A 67 -4.39 12.81 8.45
N SER A 68 -5.67 12.65 8.74
CA SER A 68 -6.15 12.41 10.10
C SER A 68 -6.47 10.93 10.32
N VAL A 69 -6.07 10.41 11.49
CA VAL A 69 -6.37 9.03 11.89
C VAL A 69 -7.01 9.06 13.27
N PHE A 70 -8.29 8.73 13.31
CA PHE A 70 -9.13 8.70 14.51
C PHE A 70 -9.81 7.32 14.61
N PRO A 71 -9.15 6.33 15.23
CA PRO A 71 -9.59 4.92 15.18
C PRO A 71 -10.97 4.65 15.82
N GLN A 72 -11.42 5.53 16.71
CA GLN A 72 -12.70 5.38 17.40
C GLN A 72 -13.90 5.97 16.67
N ASN A 73 -13.71 6.61 15.50
CA ASN A 73 -14.82 7.10 14.69
C ASN A 73 -15.77 5.95 14.33
N ARG A 74 -17.09 6.20 14.43
CA ARG A 74 -18.15 5.23 14.10
C ARG A 74 -19.09 5.73 13.00
N ASP A 75 -19.37 7.02 12.99
CA ASP A 75 -20.29 7.74 12.08
C ASP A 75 -19.57 8.33 10.84
N ARG A 76 -18.24 8.27 10.84
CA ARG A 76 -17.39 8.80 9.76
C ARG A 76 -16.13 7.93 9.61
N PRO A 77 -15.38 8.03 8.50
CA PRO A 77 -14.15 7.28 8.31
C PRO A 77 -13.13 7.56 9.41
N SER A 78 -12.46 6.52 9.87
CA SER A 78 -11.34 6.65 10.83
C SER A 78 -10.08 7.26 10.20
N HIS A 79 -9.97 7.21 8.89
CA HIS A 79 -8.88 7.78 8.10
C HIS A 79 -9.46 8.74 7.08
N GLN A 80 -9.03 10.00 7.12
CA GLN A 80 -9.47 11.05 6.20
C GLN A 80 -8.24 11.85 5.78
N ALA A 81 -8.18 12.31 4.53
CA ALA A 81 -7.01 13.04 4.04
C ALA A 81 -7.39 14.08 2.99
N LEU A 82 -6.54 15.10 2.90
CA LEU A 82 -6.48 16.06 1.79
C LEU A 82 -5.06 16.04 1.20
N ILE A 83 -4.97 16.22 -0.12
CA ILE A 83 -3.70 16.43 -0.82
C ILE A 83 -3.75 17.80 -1.48
N VAL A 84 -2.70 18.58 -1.28
CA VAL A 84 -2.48 19.85 -1.95
C VAL A 84 -1.31 19.70 -2.90
N ALA A 85 -1.55 19.98 -4.19
CA ALA A 85 -0.50 19.97 -5.20
C ALA A 85 -0.05 21.38 -5.53
N PHE A 86 1.24 21.53 -5.78
CA PHE A 86 1.90 22.80 -6.07
C PHE A 86 2.67 22.71 -7.40
N ASP A 87 2.82 23.83 -8.06
CA ASP A 87 3.76 24.00 -9.16
C ASP A 87 5.19 23.94 -8.60
N PRO A 88 6.02 22.98 -9.01
CA PRO A 88 7.37 22.83 -8.44
C PRO A 88 8.35 23.94 -8.86
N HIS A 89 8.03 24.75 -9.88
CA HIS A 89 8.89 25.82 -10.37
C HIS A 89 8.56 27.18 -9.73
N THR A 90 7.29 27.39 -9.38
CA THR A 90 6.82 28.69 -8.87
C THR A 90 6.32 28.64 -7.43
N GLY A 91 6.08 27.42 -6.90
CA GLY A 91 5.44 27.24 -5.59
C GLY A 91 3.95 27.60 -5.56
N THR A 92 3.32 27.84 -6.70
CA THR A 92 1.91 28.22 -6.79
C THR A 92 1.03 27.03 -6.41
N PRO A 93 0.04 27.18 -5.49
CA PRO A 93 -0.92 26.11 -5.20
C PRO A 93 -1.83 25.87 -6.42
N LEU A 94 -1.82 24.63 -6.93
CA LEU A 94 -2.56 24.25 -8.15
C LEU A 94 -3.93 23.67 -7.80
N ALA A 95 -3.97 22.74 -6.84
CA ALA A 95 -5.21 22.05 -6.51
C ALA A 95 -5.24 21.52 -5.06
N VAL A 96 -6.46 21.31 -4.56
CA VAL A 96 -6.76 20.48 -3.40
C VAL A 96 -7.61 19.30 -3.85
N MET A 97 -7.27 18.09 -3.39
CA MET A 97 -7.87 16.84 -3.83
C MET A 97 -8.33 16.01 -2.64
N ASP A 98 -9.35 15.17 -2.81
CA ASP A 98 -9.69 14.15 -1.82
C ASP A 98 -8.52 13.17 -1.67
N GLY A 99 -7.81 13.30 -0.55
CA GLY A 99 -6.65 12.47 -0.24
C GLY A 99 -7.03 11.09 0.29
N THR A 100 -8.27 10.89 0.72
CA THR A 100 -8.77 9.59 1.17
C THR A 100 -8.86 8.63 0.00
N GLU A 101 -9.44 9.07 -1.12
CA GLU A 101 -9.53 8.27 -2.34
C GLU A 101 -8.14 8.04 -2.97
N ILE A 102 -7.31 9.09 -3.06
CA ILE A 102 -5.92 8.93 -3.52
C ILE A 102 -5.19 7.89 -2.67
N THR A 103 -5.28 7.97 -1.33
CA THR A 103 -4.61 7.00 -0.45
C THR A 103 -5.10 5.57 -0.69
N ALA A 104 -6.40 5.37 -0.91
CA ALA A 104 -6.97 4.05 -1.20
C ALA A 104 -6.38 3.46 -2.49
N GLN A 105 -6.35 4.24 -3.55
CA GLN A 105 -5.92 3.77 -4.86
C GLN A 105 -4.39 3.64 -4.98
N ARG A 106 -3.58 4.65 -4.50
CA ARG A 106 -2.12 4.57 -4.62
C ARG A 106 -1.51 3.45 -3.76
N THR A 107 -2.13 3.09 -2.62
CA THR A 107 -1.68 1.95 -1.81
C THR A 107 -1.90 0.64 -2.55
N ALA A 108 -3.05 0.46 -3.20
CA ALA A 108 -3.32 -0.71 -4.02
C ALA A 108 -2.42 -0.74 -5.28
N ALA A 109 -2.10 0.40 -5.87
CA ALA A 109 -1.17 0.50 -7.00
C ALA A 109 0.25 0.07 -6.61
N ALA A 110 0.75 0.49 -5.44
CA ALA A 110 2.05 0.05 -4.92
C ALA A 110 2.08 -1.45 -4.63
N SER A 111 1.02 -2.02 -4.05
CA SER A 111 0.89 -3.46 -3.84
C SER A 111 0.80 -4.23 -5.17
N ALA A 112 0.12 -3.68 -6.18
CA ALA A 112 0.09 -4.25 -7.52
C ALA A 112 1.48 -4.24 -8.18
N LEU A 113 2.21 -3.14 -8.06
CA LEU A 113 3.60 -3.06 -8.51
C LEU A 113 4.48 -4.10 -7.81
N ALA A 114 4.40 -4.21 -6.48
CA ALA A 114 5.14 -5.22 -5.71
C ALA A 114 4.78 -6.64 -6.16
N THR A 115 3.49 -6.92 -6.37
CA THR A 115 3.01 -8.21 -6.89
C THR A 115 3.56 -8.49 -8.30
N ARG A 116 3.61 -7.49 -9.19
CA ARG A 116 4.22 -7.62 -10.52
C ARG A 116 5.68 -8.03 -10.47
N LEU A 117 6.44 -7.45 -9.52
CA LEU A 117 7.88 -7.63 -9.39
C LEU A 117 8.27 -8.90 -8.59
N LEU A 118 7.43 -9.34 -7.66
CA LEU A 118 7.80 -10.32 -6.65
C LEU A 118 6.97 -11.61 -6.68
N ALA A 119 5.71 -11.57 -7.12
CA ALA A 119 4.88 -12.76 -7.18
C ALA A 119 5.32 -13.65 -8.35
N ARG A 120 5.15 -14.95 -8.18
CA ARG A 120 5.36 -15.93 -9.27
C ARG A 120 4.42 -15.60 -10.44
N GLU A 121 4.88 -15.85 -11.66
CA GLU A 121 4.09 -15.57 -12.87
C GLU A 121 2.88 -16.50 -12.99
N ASP A 122 2.98 -17.72 -12.48
CA ASP A 122 1.95 -18.74 -12.47
C ASP A 122 0.96 -18.63 -11.28
N ALA A 123 1.04 -17.57 -10.48
CA ALA A 123 0.12 -17.35 -9.37
C ALA A 123 -1.33 -17.16 -9.85
N GLN A 124 -2.25 -18.01 -9.38
CA GLN A 124 -3.64 -18.09 -9.84
C GLN A 124 -4.67 -17.75 -8.76
N THR A 125 -4.30 -17.85 -7.48
CA THR A 125 -5.21 -17.58 -6.37
C THR A 125 -4.72 -16.37 -5.57
N LEU A 126 -5.62 -15.40 -5.41
CA LEU A 126 -5.45 -14.21 -4.58
C LEU A 126 -6.30 -14.32 -3.33
N ALA A 127 -5.72 -14.18 -2.15
CA ALA A 127 -6.44 -13.95 -0.90
C ALA A 127 -6.33 -12.49 -0.46
N ILE A 128 -7.44 -11.87 -0.11
CA ILE A 128 -7.49 -10.54 0.49
C ILE A 128 -8.05 -10.69 1.90
N VAL A 129 -7.20 -10.42 2.90
CA VAL A 129 -7.55 -10.46 4.32
C VAL A 129 -7.84 -9.03 4.78
N GLY A 130 -9.11 -8.75 5.01
CA GLY A 130 -9.66 -7.43 5.30
C GLY A 130 -10.96 -7.20 4.52
N THR A 131 -11.81 -6.29 5.00
CA THR A 131 -13.11 -6.01 4.40
C THR A 131 -13.40 -4.51 4.24
N GLY A 132 -12.35 -3.70 4.37
CA GLY A 132 -12.44 -2.24 4.28
C GLY A 132 -12.12 -1.70 2.87
N VAL A 133 -11.96 -0.38 2.79
CA VAL A 133 -11.64 0.35 1.55
C VAL A 133 -10.39 -0.22 0.87
N GLN A 134 -9.35 -0.55 1.64
CA GLN A 134 -8.12 -1.11 1.08
C GLN A 134 -8.36 -2.48 0.44
N ALA A 135 -9.20 -3.34 1.04
CA ALA A 135 -9.53 -4.63 0.44
C ALA A 135 -10.19 -4.49 -0.93
N LEU A 136 -11.15 -3.57 -1.06
CA LEU A 136 -11.81 -3.28 -2.34
C LEU A 136 -10.82 -2.72 -3.38
N SER A 137 -9.97 -1.77 -2.99
CA SER A 137 -8.97 -1.20 -3.89
C SER A 137 -7.97 -2.25 -4.37
N HIS A 138 -7.45 -3.11 -3.47
CA HIS A 138 -6.55 -4.20 -3.85
C HIS A 138 -7.23 -5.20 -4.81
N ALA A 139 -8.49 -5.53 -4.59
CA ALA A 139 -9.25 -6.40 -5.49
C ALA A 139 -9.41 -5.82 -6.91
N ARG A 140 -9.42 -4.49 -7.05
CA ARG A 140 -9.48 -3.80 -8.35
C ARG A 140 -8.12 -3.70 -9.05
N TYR A 141 -7.03 -3.56 -8.28
CA TYR A 141 -5.69 -3.28 -8.82
C TYR A 141 -4.86 -4.53 -9.09
N LEU A 142 -4.89 -5.55 -8.24
CA LEU A 142 -4.04 -6.72 -8.41
C LEU A 142 -4.33 -7.54 -9.67
N PRO A 143 -5.62 -7.67 -10.13
CA PRO A 143 -5.91 -8.33 -11.39
C PRO A 143 -5.37 -7.61 -12.64
N ARG A 144 -4.89 -6.35 -12.51
CA ARG A 144 -4.23 -5.61 -13.59
C ARG A 144 -2.81 -6.12 -13.86
N VAL A 145 -2.19 -6.81 -12.90
CA VAL A 145 -0.79 -7.29 -12.99
C VAL A 145 -0.66 -8.80 -12.96
N ARG A 146 -1.70 -9.55 -12.56
CA ARG A 146 -1.77 -11.02 -12.57
C ARG A 146 -3.16 -11.49 -12.91
N LYS A 147 -3.25 -12.57 -13.68
CA LYS A 147 -4.54 -13.21 -14.02
C LYS A 147 -4.91 -14.22 -12.93
N PHE A 148 -5.71 -13.80 -11.98
CA PHE A 148 -6.21 -14.71 -10.95
C PHE A 148 -7.44 -15.48 -11.46
N ARG A 149 -7.45 -16.80 -11.23
CA ARG A 149 -8.63 -17.66 -11.46
C ARG A 149 -9.58 -17.62 -10.28
N GLU A 150 -9.04 -17.37 -9.09
CA GLU A 150 -9.80 -17.34 -7.86
C GLU A 150 -9.39 -16.12 -7.00
N ILE A 151 -10.38 -15.41 -6.48
CA ILE A 151 -10.20 -14.31 -5.52
C ILE A 151 -10.97 -14.64 -4.26
N LEU A 152 -10.26 -14.75 -3.13
CA LEU A 152 -10.81 -15.10 -1.84
C LEU A 152 -10.82 -13.87 -0.94
N ILE A 153 -12.00 -13.48 -0.48
CA ILE A 153 -12.17 -12.38 0.47
C ILE A 153 -12.36 -12.97 1.85
N ALA A 154 -11.50 -12.60 2.78
CA ALA A 154 -11.52 -13.12 4.14
C ALA A 154 -11.48 -11.98 5.17
N GLY A 155 -12.09 -12.19 6.30
CA GLY A 155 -12.10 -11.22 7.38
C GLY A 155 -12.70 -11.82 8.66
N ARG A 156 -12.47 -11.13 9.78
CA ARG A 156 -13.01 -11.52 11.08
C ARG A 156 -14.55 -11.56 11.07
N ASP A 157 -15.17 -10.61 10.35
CA ASP A 157 -16.60 -10.56 10.12
C ASP A 157 -16.91 -11.21 8.76
N ARG A 158 -17.48 -12.41 8.81
CA ARG A 158 -17.80 -13.22 7.62
C ARG A 158 -18.90 -12.59 6.76
N MET A 159 -19.83 -11.88 7.37
CA MET A 159 -20.92 -11.21 6.64
C MET A 159 -20.35 -10.06 5.81
N LYS A 160 -19.45 -9.24 6.39
CA LYS A 160 -18.75 -8.19 5.64
C LYS A 160 -17.86 -8.77 4.53
N ALA A 161 -17.19 -9.90 4.76
CA ALA A 161 -16.41 -10.56 3.71
C ALA A 161 -17.30 -11.04 2.56
N ALA A 162 -18.44 -11.63 2.85
CA ALA A 162 -19.43 -12.04 1.86
C ALA A 162 -19.99 -10.85 1.08
N GLN A 163 -20.36 -9.77 1.79
CA GLN A 163 -20.85 -8.54 1.17
C GLN A 163 -19.81 -7.89 0.24
N LEU A 164 -18.54 -7.86 0.65
CA LEU A 164 -17.46 -7.34 -0.20
C LEU A 164 -17.25 -8.23 -1.43
N ALA A 165 -17.29 -9.55 -1.27
CA ALA A 165 -17.12 -10.48 -2.37
C ALA A 165 -18.17 -10.28 -3.49
N THR A 166 -19.41 -9.90 -3.15
CA THR A 166 -20.44 -9.62 -4.18
C THR A 166 -20.12 -8.39 -5.05
N GLN A 167 -19.23 -7.51 -4.61
CA GLN A 167 -18.82 -6.32 -5.37
C GLN A 167 -17.63 -6.59 -6.32
N ILE A 168 -17.05 -7.78 -6.26
CA ILE A 168 -15.82 -8.13 -6.99
C ILE A 168 -16.10 -9.31 -7.90
N PRO A 169 -16.04 -9.14 -9.23
CA PRO A 169 -16.28 -10.23 -10.18
C PRO A 169 -15.39 -11.45 -9.92
N GLY A 170 -16.02 -12.63 -9.79
CA GLY A 170 -15.31 -13.89 -9.58
C GLY A 170 -14.77 -14.10 -8.16
N ALA A 171 -15.05 -13.20 -7.20
CA ALA A 171 -14.63 -13.38 -5.83
C ALA A 171 -15.67 -14.17 -5.00
N ARG A 172 -15.17 -14.87 -3.98
CA ARG A 172 -15.99 -15.50 -2.95
C ARG A 172 -15.43 -15.28 -1.55
N ALA A 173 -16.28 -15.33 -0.56
CA ALA A 173 -15.85 -15.27 0.83
C ALA A 173 -15.25 -16.61 1.29
N ALA A 174 -14.25 -16.52 2.18
CA ALA A 174 -13.60 -17.68 2.79
C ALA A 174 -13.20 -17.39 4.24
N MET A 175 -12.87 -18.45 4.99
CA MET A 175 -12.20 -18.31 6.29
C MET A 175 -10.76 -17.84 6.07
N ILE A 176 -10.20 -17.03 6.99
CA ILE A 176 -8.86 -16.43 6.82
C ILE A 176 -7.81 -17.53 6.57
N GLU A 177 -7.75 -18.55 7.42
CA GLU A 177 -6.79 -19.65 7.27
C GLU A 177 -6.94 -20.35 5.91
N ALA A 178 -8.17 -20.71 5.53
CA ALA A 178 -8.43 -21.40 4.27
C ALA A 178 -8.05 -20.55 3.06
N ALA A 179 -8.32 -19.24 3.10
CA ALA A 179 -7.94 -18.31 2.03
C ALA A 179 -6.42 -18.20 1.90
N VAL A 180 -5.71 -18.03 3.02
CA VAL A 180 -4.25 -17.87 3.04
C VAL A 180 -3.57 -19.17 2.56
N ARG A 181 -4.03 -20.34 3.06
CA ARG A 181 -3.47 -21.65 2.65
C ARG A 181 -3.67 -21.96 1.16
N ALA A 182 -4.72 -21.44 0.54
CA ALA A 182 -4.99 -21.64 -0.89
C ALA A 182 -4.22 -20.68 -1.81
N ALA A 183 -3.75 -19.53 -1.30
CA ALA A 183 -3.30 -18.42 -2.12
C ALA A 183 -1.79 -18.43 -2.41
N GLN A 184 -1.41 -18.06 -3.63
CA GLN A 184 -0.04 -17.73 -4.02
C GLN A 184 0.23 -16.22 -3.87
N VAL A 185 -0.81 -15.38 -3.83
CA VAL A 185 -0.71 -13.96 -3.50
C VAL A 185 -1.67 -13.67 -2.35
N VAL A 186 -1.16 -13.10 -1.26
CA VAL A 186 -1.95 -12.74 -0.09
C VAL A 186 -1.84 -11.21 0.11
N CYS A 187 -2.97 -10.53 0.25
CA CYS A 187 -3.01 -9.11 0.64
C CYS A 187 -3.64 -8.98 2.01
N VAL A 188 -2.87 -8.50 2.97
CA VAL A 188 -3.33 -8.21 4.32
C VAL A 188 -3.59 -6.71 4.41
N THR A 189 -4.86 -6.35 4.59
CA THR A 189 -5.37 -4.98 4.50
C THR A 189 -6.16 -4.61 5.75
N THR A 190 -5.66 -5.02 6.90
CA THR A 190 -6.33 -4.84 8.18
C THR A 190 -5.71 -3.72 9.00
N HIS A 191 -6.39 -3.35 10.08
CA HIS A 191 -5.82 -2.51 11.13
C HIS A 191 -5.73 -3.33 12.43
N ALA A 192 -5.37 -4.61 12.31
CA ALA A 192 -5.26 -5.51 13.43
C ALA A 192 -4.01 -5.20 14.26
N HIS A 193 -4.17 -5.22 15.59
CA HIS A 193 -3.06 -5.10 16.53
C HIS A 193 -2.28 -6.43 16.62
N ASP A 194 -2.99 -7.54 16.59
CA ASP A 194 -2.44 -8.89 16.69
C ASP A 194 -2.46 -9.59 15.34
N PRO A 195 -1.53 -10.53 15.09
CA PRO A 195 -1.42 -11.23 13.82
C PRO A 195 -2.71 -11.93 13.39
N VAL A 196 -3.17 -11.61 12.18
CA VAL A 196 -4.33 -12.26 11.53
C VAL A 196 -3.90 -13.25 10.45
N VAL A 197 -2.64 -13.22 10.04
CA VAL A 197 -2.02 -14.19 9.13
C VAL A 197 -0.85 -14.86 9.84
N ARG A 198 -0.92 -16.18 10.00
CA ARG A 198 0.13 -16.98 10.62
C ARG A 198 1.13 -17.49 9.60
N SER A 199 2.37 -17.63 10.01
CA SER A 199 3.49 -18.09 9.17
C SER A 199 3.21 -19.46 8.55
N GLU A 200 2.68 -20.39 9.30
CA GLU A 200 2.38 -21.76 8.89
C GLU A 200 1.27 -21.91 7.84
N TRP A 201 0.49 -20.84 7.60
CA TRP A 201 -0.55 -20.84 6.58
C TRP A 201 -0.03 -20.38 5.22
N VAL A 202 1.10 -19.66 5.19
CA VAL A 202 1.65 -19.10 3.96
C VAL A 202 2.49 -20.15 3.24
N GLN A 203 2.11 -20.46 2.02
CA GLN A 203 2.78 -21.48 1.19
C GLN A 203 4.21 -21.06 0.81
N PRO A 204 5.14 -22.03 0.64
CA PRO A 204 6.38 -21.76 -0.06
C PRO A 204 6.12 -21.10 -1.43
N GLY A 205 6.93 -20.10 -1.77
CA GLY A 205 6.80 -19.36 -3.02
C GLY A 205 5.67 -18.32 -3.05
N ALA A 206 4.91 -18.13 -1.99
CA ALA A 206 3.88 -17.10 -1.95
C ALA A 206 4.47 -15.69 -1.93
N HIS A 207 3.65 -14.73 -2.39
CA HIS A 207 3.90 -13.31 -2.23
C HIS A 207 2.87 -12.70 -1.29
N VAL A 208 3.31 -11.92 -0.31
CA VAL A 208 2.45 -11.27 0.67
C VAL A 208 2.60 -9.75 0.53
N ASN A 209 1.48 -9.04 0.40
CA ASN A 209 1.40 -7.60 0.59
C ASN A 209 0.79 -7.32 1.97
N SER A 210 1.44 -6.51 2.80
CA SER A 210 0.92 -6.05 4.08
C SER A 210 0.91 -4.52 4.10
N VAL A 211 -0.27 -3.94 4.25
CA VAL A 211 -0.48 -2.49 4.19
C VAL A 211 -1.04 -1.89 5.47
N GLY A 212 -1.35 -2.73 6.47
CA GLY A 212 -1.72 -2.25 7.79
C GLY A 212 -0.56 -1.54 8.46
N LEU A 213 -0.82 -0.41 9.10
CA LEU A 213 0.16 0.33 9.89
C LEU A 213 -0.39 0.55 11.28
N HIS A 214 0.30 0.00 12.28
CA HIS A 214 -0.06 0.14 13.69
C HIS A 214 1.15 0.62 14.51
N ALA A 215 0.90 1.46 15.53
CA ALA A 215 1.99 2.03 16.35
C ALA A 215 2.74 0.97 17.18
N GLN A 216 2.06 -0.09 17.61
CA GLN A 216 2.58 -1.11 18.53
C GLN A 216 2.01 -2.51 18.21
N GLY A 217 1.64 -2.78 16.98
CA GLY A 217 1.05 -4.05 16.58
C GLY A 217 1.47 -4.47 15.17
N SER A 218 1.15 -5.72 14.82
CA SER A 218 1.42 -6.30 13.51
C SER A 218 0.24 -7.16 13.07
N GLU A 219 -0.19 -6.99 11.82
CA GLU A 219 -1.17 -7.89 11.21
C GLU A 219 -0.56 -9.23 10.76
N LEU A 220 0.77 -9.34 10.76
CA LEU A 220 1.53 -10.52 10.37
C LEU A 220 2.24 -11.17 11.56
N ASP A 221 2.35 -12.49 11.50
CA ASP A 221 3.19 -13.27 12.40
C ASP A 221 4.67 -12.86 12.28
N PRO A 222 5.37 -12.58 13.38
CA PRO A 222 6.81 -12.30 13.37
C PRO A 222 7.66 -13.38 12.68
N GLU A 223 7.27 -14.65 12.79
CA GLU A 223 7.96 -15.74 12.11
C GLU A 223 7.86 -15.61 10.57
N LEU A 224 6.70 -15.19 10.05
CA LEU A 224 6.55 -14.93 8.62
C LEU A 224 7.50 -13.81 8.15
N ILE A 225 7.63 -12.75 8.93
CA ILE A 225 8.53 -11.63 8.62
C ILE A 225 9.99 -12.11 8.61
N SER A 226 10.39 -12.96 9.56
CA SER A 226 11.77 -13.45 9.68
C SER A 226 12.19 -14.35 8.53
N ARG A 227 11.26 -15.12 7.94
CA ARG A 227 11.53 -16.07 6.85
C ARG A 227 11.26 -15.52 5.46
N ALA A 228 10.68 -14.32 5.35
CA ALA A 228 10.36 -13.71 4.06
C ALA A 228 11.48 -12.79 3.57
N ARG A 229 11.60 -12.69 2.25
CA ARG A 229 12.37 -11.62 1.62
C ARG A 229 11.55 -10.34 1.64
N ILE A 230 12.02 -9.36 2.41
CA ILE A 230 11.30 -8.11 2.65
C ILE A 230 11.56 -7.13 1.50
N ALA A 231 10.48 -6.56 0.98
CA ALA A 231 10.49 -5.41 0.07
C ALA A 231 9.70 -4.24 0.69
N VAL A 232 10.15 -3.01 0.43
CA VAL A 232 9.56 -1.77 0.94
C VAL A 232 9.58 -0.68 -0.12
N GLU A 233 8.86 0.43 0.10
CA GLU A 233 8.96 1.62 -0.75
C GLU A 233 10.31 2.33 -0.58
N SER A 234 10.70 2.50 0.68
CA SER A 234 11.92 3.18 1.10
C SER A 234 12.38 2.61 2.45
N ARG A 235 13.61 2.18 2.53
CA ARG A 235 14.21 1.73 3.80
C ARG A 235 14.20 2.85 4.85
N ALA A 236 14.53 4.07 4.44
CA ALA A 236 14.52 5.21 5.34
C ALA A 236 13.15 5.46 5.99
N SER A 237 12.05 5.23 5.24
CA SER A 237 10.69 5.38 5.75
C SER A 237 10.23 4.15 6.53
N ALA A 238 10.40 2.94 5.97
CA ALA A 238 9.86 1.70 6.55
C ALA A 238 10.46 1.34 7.90
N PHE A 239 11.75 1.66 8.11
CA PHE A 239 12.49 1.39 9.35
C PHE A 239 12.59 2.61 10.29
N ALA A 240 11.94 3.72 9.96
CA ALA A 240 11.86 4.88 10.83
C ALA A 240 11.01 4.58 12.09
N THR A 241 11.11 5.49 13.06
CA THR A 241 10.21 5.45 14.21
C THR A 241 8.80 5.88 13.84
N PHE A 242 7.81 5.43 14.61
CA PHE A 242 6.44 5.92 14.48
C PHE A 242 6.39 7.48 14.56
N PRO A 243 5.60 8.16 13.72
CA PRO A 243 4.50 7.63 12.90
C PRO A 243 4.88 7.17 11.49
N ALA A 244 6.15 7.18 11.09
CA ALA A 244 6.55 6.90 9.71
C ALA A 244 6.75 5.41 9.43
N GLY A 245 7.44 4.67 10.30
CA GLY A 245 7.87 3.30 10.05
C GLY A 245 6.92 2.22 10.55
N ALA A 246 7.20 0.98 10.13
CA ALA A 246 6.45 -0.21 10.51
C ALA A 246 6.98 -0.80 11.83
N PHE A 247 6.09 -0.98 12.81
CA PHE A 247 6.45 -1.56 14.10
C PHE A 247 7.01 -2.98 13.95
N GLU A 248 6.44 -3.77 13.09
CA GLU A 248 6.80 -5.17 12.85
C GLU A 248 8.17 -5.36 12.21
N LEU A 249 8.78 -4.33 11.63
CA LEU A 249 10.13 -4.39 11.08
C LEU A 249 11.21 -4.05 12.12
N ARG A 250 10.84 -3.77 13.35
CA ARG A 250 11.79 -3.51 14.44
C ARG A 250 12.68 -4.73 14.67
N GLY A 251 13.99 -4.49 14.72
CA GLY A 251 14.99 -5.58 14.88
C GLY A 251 15.38 -6.27 13.57
N TYR A 252 14.68 -6.03 12.46
CA TYR A 252 15.12 -6.48 11.16
C TYR A 252 16.21 -5.55 10.62
N ASN A 253 17.27 -6.13 10.00
CA ASN A 253 18.34 -5.32 9.42
C ASN A 253 17.88 -4.66 8.11
N PRO A 254 17.80 -3.32 8.04
CA PRO A 254 17.35 -2.61 6.84
C PRO A 254 18.15 -2.96 5.58
N ALA A 255 19.42 -3.30 5.71
CA ALA A 255 20.28 -3.66 4.56
C ALA A 255 19.83 -4.94 3.83
N HIS A 256 19.06 -5.81 4.50
CA HIS A 256 18.52 -7.02 3.89
C HIS A 256 17.20 -6.77 3.17
N ALA A 257 16.49 -5.68 3.46
CA ALA A 257 15.31 -5.29 2.70
C ALA A 257 15.69 -4.75 1.32
N VAL A 258 14.83 -4.98 0.33
CA VAL A 258 14.98 -4.40 -1.01
C VAL A 258 13.93 -3.29 -1.19
N GLU A 259 14.29 -2.25 -1.92
CA GLU A 259 13.31 -1.23 -2.31
C GLU A 259 12.69 -1.57 -3.67
N LEU A 260 11.41 -1.25 -3.87
CA LEU A 260 10.75 -1.53 -5.16
C LEU A 260 11.45 -0.81 -6.33
N GLY A 261 12.00 0.38 -6.10
CA GLY A 261 12.77 1.11 -7.12
C GLY A 261 14.09 0.43 -7.48
N GLU A 262 14.74 -0.26 -6.54
CA GLU A 262 15.93 -1.08 -6.82
C GLU A 262 15.60 -2.29 -7.69
N LEU A 263 14.41 -2.88 -7.49
CA LEU A 263 13.93 -3.98 -8.34
C LEU A 263 13.62 -3.50 -9.76
N LEU A 264 13.00 -2.33 -9.90
CA LEU A 264 12.70 -1.71 -11.19
C LEU A 264 13.96 -1.39 -12.00
N SER A 265 15.01 -0.92 -11.35
CA SER A 265 16.30 -0.62 -12.00
C SER A 265 17.18 -1.85 -12.21
N GLY A 266 16.84 -3.00 -11.65
CA GLY A 266 17.69 -4.20 -11.67
C GLY A 266 18.90 -4.15 -10.72
N ALA A 267 19.02 -3.10 -9.88
CA ALA A 267 20.11 -2.96 -8.91
C ALA A 267 20.09 -4.05 -7.82
N ARG A 268 18.92 -4.56 -7.49
CA ARG A 268 18.73 -5.69 -6.57
C ARG A 268 17.79 -6.71 -7.21
N LYS A 269 18.00 -7.99 -6.89
CA LYS A 269 17.08 -9.06 -7.31
C LYS A 269 15.89 -9.13 -6.35
N GLY A 270 14.72 -9.39 -6.89
CA GLY A 270 13.51 -9.68 -6.15
C GLY A 270 13.53 -11.09 -5.57
N ARG A 271 12.67 -11.96 -6.08
CA ARG A 271 12.63 -13.38 -5.75
C ARG A 271 13.91 -14.09 -6.23
N THR A 272 14.52 -14.92 -5.38
CA THR A 272 15.76 -15.64 -5.68
C THR A 272 15.57 -17.14 -5.86
N SER A 273 14.45 -17.70 -5.36
CA SER A 273 14.09 -19.10 -5.60
C SER A 273 12.57 -19.26 -5.74
N PRO A 274 12.09 -20.35 -6.37
CA PRO A 274 10.64 -20.62 -6.51
C PRO A 274 9.92 -20.73 -5.18
N ASP A 275 10.57 -21.24 -4.14
CA ASP A 275 9.97 -21.48 -2.81
C ASP A 275 10.15 -20.30 -1.84
N GLU A 276 10.92 -19.28 -2.21
CA GLU A 276 11.13 -18.10 -1.37
C GLU A 276 9.82 -17.36 -1.16
N ILE A 277 9.45 -17.10 0.09
CA ILE A 277 8.34 -16.20 0.40
C ILE A 277 8.82 -14.76 0.25
N THR A 278 8.07 -13.94 -0.48
CA THR A 278 8.35 -12.50 -0.60
C THR A 278 7.28 -11.70 0.13
N LEU A 279 7.68 -10.69 0.88
CA LEU A 279 6.78 -9.82 1.63
C LEU A 279 7.03 -8.36 1.27
N TYR A 280 6.04 -7.71 0.67
CA TYR A 280 6.01 -6.26 0.55
C TYR A 280 5.33 -5.65 1.76
N LYS A 281 6.09 -4.93 2.58
CA LYS A 281 5.56 -4.17 3.72
C LYS A 281 5.44 -2.70 3.35
N SER A 282 4.21 -2.24 3.19
CA SER A 282 3.90 -0.85 2.88
C SER A 282 3.77 -0.01 4.16
N VAL A 283 4.36 1.17 4.15
CA VAL A 283 4.11 2.24 5.12
C VAL A 283 3.48 3.46 4.45
N GLY A 284 3.49 3.48 3.12
CA GLY A 284 3.03 4.60 2.29
C GLY A 284 3.92 5.84 2.45
N ILE A 285 4.38 6.39 1.36
CA ILE A 285 5.27 7.56 1.33
C ILE A 285 4.68 8.67 0.46
N ALA A 286 5.12 9.91 0.69
CA ALA A 286 4.60 11.08 -0.02
C ALA A 286 4.81 11.02 -1.55
N ALA A 287 5.81 10.26 -2.03
CA ALA A 287 6.04 10.09 -3.46
C ALA A 287 4.87 9.44 -4.19
N GLU A 288 4.20 8.47 -3.55
CA GLU A 288 3.01 7.81 -4.11
C GLU A 288 1.82 8.78 -4.19
N ASP A 289 1.67 9.62 -3.16
CA ASP A 289 0.61 10.64 -3.11
C ASP A 289 0.86 11.72 -4.17
N ALA A 290 2.11 12.16 -4.36
CA ALA A 290 2.51 13.11 -5.40
C ALA A 290 2.31 12.53 -6.81
N ALA A 291 2.64 11.25 -7.02
CA ALA A 291 2.41 10.56 -8.29
C ALA A 291 0.92 10.53 -8.67
N ALA A 292 0.05 10.20 -7.72
CA ALA A 292 -1.39 10.21 -7.94
C ALA A 292 -1.92 11.64 -8.23
N ALA A 293 -1.46 12.63 -7.46
CA ALA A 293 -1.85 14.03 -7.66
C ALA A 293 -1.45 14.54 -9.04
N ALA A 294 -0.25 14.19 -9.53
CA ALA A 294 0.20 14.55 -10.87
C ALA A 294 -0.70 13.98 -11.97
N LEU A 295 -1.20 12.75 -11.82
CA LEU A 295 -2.13 12.15 -12.78
C LEU A 295 -3.48 12.88 -12.79
N VAL A 296 -4.01 13.26 -11.63
CA VAL A 296 -5.26 14.01 -11.51
C VAL A 296 -5.12 15.39 -12.18
N LEU A 297 -3.97 16.05 -12.03
CA LEU A 297 -3.74 17.37 -12.62
C LEU A 297 -3.60 17.37 -14.16
N ARG A 298 -3.13 16.28 -14.77
CA ARG A 298 -2.91 16.17 -16.22
C ARG A 298 -4.21 16.00 -17.02
N ARG A 299 -5.32 15.80 -16.34
CA ARG A 299 -6.67 15.64 -16.91
C ARG A 299 -7.51 16.91 -16.71
#